data_eb125c9843385ac8e83551673798387f
#
_entry.id   eb125c9843385ac8e83551673798387f
#
_cell.length_a   1.000
_cell.length_b   1.000
_cell.length_c   1.000
_cell.angle_alpha   90.00
_cell.angle_beta   90.00
_cell.angle_gamma   90.00
#
_symmetry.space_group_name_H-M   'P 1'
#
loop_
_entity.id
_entity.type
_entity.pdbx_description
1 polymer ?
#
loop_
_entity_poly.entity_id
_entity_poly.type
_entity_poly.pdbx_seq_one_letter_code
_entity_poly.pdbx_strand_id
1 'polypeptide(L)'
;MAAEHDFDWPWGNEKADASTVATMDILKALVLCNQFGDVCARAGWTIEMVFHEGDSLAVRERAWKVVDLFCEAVGKEKLVYWYDGMPAMLTSAMAQKKLAAKKQKSLDNPKGYALIFHMASGKPNPPEAWENNAQDFRLYCCIENDEGIWLHDRHISPGIGPAMSFIRMAFPAWWILDQPPEHNVGRLTTQMVELMQPFWAIAGWGVLPAVEERNIGPDGKGQQVLYPYLQRFPGLNALGSLALFDHDFNNAMYSINWLSFVSDALLEKLGGREAVRKQVQASQYLSAGDVGNCLGIRAGDFPGLGDMDKGLTLPAFGEAARLLKPIRAKSRLNNFIGPPPSGSNDEDAWQLACDAYMRRFDEF
;
A
#
# COMPACT_ATOMS: atom_id res chain seq x y z
N MET A 1 -9.48 -28.53 -5.62
CA MET A 1 -9.35 -27.69 -6.83
C MET A 1 -9.34 -26.27 -6.32
N ALA A 2 -8.17 -25.62 -6.38
CA ALA A 2 -8.11 -24.18 -6.09
C ALA A 2 -8.96 -23.51 -7.18
N ALA A 3 -9.88 -22.63 -6.77
CA ALA A 3 -10.60 -21.80 -7.72
C ALA A 3 -9.56 -21.06 -8.56
N GLU A 4 -9.63 -21.15 -9.88
CA GLU A 4 -8.89 -20.28 -10.76
C GLU A 4 -9.38 -18.87 -10.43
N HIS A 5 -8.55 -18.11 -9.72
CA HIS A 5 -8.85 -16.73 -9.40
C HIS A 5 -8.61 -15.92 -10.67
N ASP A 6 -9.63 -15.21 -11.16
CA ASP A 6 -9.60 -14.31 -12.32
C ASP A 6 -8.63 -13.11 -12.17
N PHE A 7 -7.79 -13.11 -11.11
CA PHE A 7 -6.81 -12.09 -10.79
C PHE A 7 -5.38 -12.48 -11.12
N ASP A 8 -5.19 -13.53 -11.92
CA ASP A 8 -3.86 -13.86 -12.42
C ASP A 8 -3.33 -12.67 -13.24
N TRP A 9 -2.08 -12.34 -12.99
CA TRP A 9 -1.39 -11.30 -13.74
C TRP A 9 -1.37 -11.68 -15.22
N PRO A 10 -1.84 -10.82 -16.13
CA PRO A 10 -2.03 -11.19 -17.53
C PRO A 10 -0.74 -11.46 -18.30
N TRP A 11 0.43 -11.35 -17.66
CA TRP A 11 1.75 -11.42 -18.29
C TRP A 11 2.33 -12.82 -18.40
N GLY A 12 1.53 -13.85 -18.15
CA GLY A 12 2.01 -15.23 -18.19
C GLY A 12 2.48 -15.72 -19.56
N ASN A 13 1.94 -15.21 -20.68
CA ASN A 13 2.29 -15.70 -22.02
C ASN A 13 2.00 -14.73 -23.18
N GLU A 14 1.40 -13.57 -22.96
CA GLU A 14 1.10 -12.64 -24.04
C GLU A 14 2.15 -11.52 -24.10
N LYS A 15 2.53 -11.14 -25.31
CA LYS A 15 3.44 -10.02 -25.54
C LYS A 15 2.81 -8.76 -24.96
N ALA A 16 3.49 -8.15 -23.96
CA ALA A 16 3.11 -6.85 -23.46
C ALA A 16 2.90 -5.88 -24.63
N ASP A 17 1.78 -5.18 -24.64
CA ASP A 17 1.55 -4.15 -25.66
C ASP A 17 2.50 -2.95 -25.48
N ALA A 18 2.58 -2.08 -26.47
CA ALA A 18 3.48 -0.92 -26.42
C ALA A 18 3.16 0.03 -25.26
N SER A 19 1.89 0.12 -24.84
CA SER A 19 1.46 0.94 -23.70
C SER A 19 1.99 0.38 -22.39
N THR A 20 1.95 -0.92 -22.24
CA THR A 20 2.46 -1.66 -21.09
C THR A 20 3.98 -1.51 -21.00
N VAL A 21 4.70 -1.69 -22.13
CA VAL A 21 6.17 -1.49 -22.18
C VAL A 21 6.52 -0.06 -21.78
N ALA A 22 5.83 0.94 -22.33
CA ALA A 22 6.04 2.35 -21.98
C ALA A 22 5.78 2.64 -20.49
N THR A 23 4.74 2.04 -19.91
CA THR A 23 4.45 2.12 -18.46
C THR A 23 5.62 1.56 -17.65
N MET A 24 6.17 0.43 -18.04
CA MET A 24 7.28 -0.21 -17.33
C MET A 24 8.58 0.58 -17.40
N ASP A 25 8.88 1.20 -18.54
CA ASP A 25 10.04 2.06 -18.68
C ASP A 25 9.93 3.31 -17.78
N ILE A 26 8.72 3.90 -17.69
CA ILE A 26 8.45 5.00 -16.78
C ILE A 26 8.66 4.56 -15.33
N LEU A 27 8.12 3.41 -14.93
CA LEU A 27 8.24 2.88 -13.57
C LEU A 27 9.69 2.60 -13.17
N LYS A 28 10.50 2.06 -14.08
CA LYS A 28 11.93 1.82 -13.85
C LYS A 28 12.72 3.14 -13.73
N ALA A 29 12.33 4.15 -14.52
CA ALA A 29 12.98 5.45 -14.54
C ALA A 29 12.56 6.36 -13.37
N LEU A 30 11.42 6.07 -12.72
CA LEU A 30 10.88 6.88 -11.64
C LEU A 30 11.62 6.58 -10.32
N VAL A 31 12.79 7.20 -10.21
CA VAL A 31 13.65 7.20 -9.02
C VAL A 31 13.89 8.66 -8.66
N LEU A 32 13.38 9.08 -7.51
CA LEU A 32 13.48 10.44 -7.03
C LEU A 32 14.58 10.53 -5.97
N CYS A 33 15.50 11.46 -6.17
CA CYS A 33 16.59 11.72 -5.24
C CYS A 33 16.36 13.05 -4.52
N ASN A 34 16.76 13.10 -3.25
CA ASN A 34 16.84 14.36 -2.51
C ASN A 34 18.08 15.16 -2.95
N GLN A 35 18.27 16.35 -2.38
CA GLN A 35 19.40 17.22 -2.66
C GLN A 35 20.78 16.64 -2.30
N PHE A 36 20.81 15.57 -1.51
CA PHE A 36 22.04 14.88 -1.10
C PHE A 36 22.34 13.64 -1.97
N GLY A 37 21.46 13.32 -2.92
CA GLY A 37 21.58 12.16 -3.80
C GLY A 37 21.00 10.87 -3.23
N ASP A 38 20.37 10.89 -2.04
CA ASP A 38 19.67 9.72 -1.53
C ASP A 38 18.39 9.49 -2.33
N VAL A 39 18.07 8.24 -2.62
CA VAL A 39 16.84 7.86 -3.29
C VAL A 39 15.68 7.97 -2.29
N CYS A 40 14.98 9.10 -2.30
CA CYS A 40 13.90 9.35 -1.36
C CYS A 40 12.57 8.69 -1.75
N ALA A 41 12.39 8.37 -3.03
CA ALA A 41 11.22 7.62 -3.50
C ALA A 41 11.51 6.88 -4.80
N ARG A 42 10.81 5.79 -5.05
CA ARG A 42 10.82 5.04 -6.30
C ARG A 42 9.45 4.44 -6.60
N ALA A 43 9.16 4.15 -7.85
CA ALA A 43 7.94 3.45 -8.20
C ALA A 43 8.08 1.93 -8.06
N GLY A 44 6.97 1.29 -7.75
CA GLY A 44 6.86 -0.16 -7.67
C GLY A 44 5.44 -0.61 -7.41
N TRP A 45 5.28 -1.88 -7.14
CA TRP A 45 4.01 -2.46 -6.75
C TRP A 45 3.80 -2.28 -5.25
N THR A 46 2.63 -1.77 -4.87
CA THR A 46 2.23 -1.61 -3.47
C THR A 46 1.01 -2.45 -3.16
N ILE A 47 0.98 -3.01 -1.96
CA ILE A 47 -0.18 -3.69 -1.39
C ILE A 47 -0.44 -3.03 -0.04
N GLU A 48 -1.66 -2.56 0.15
CA GLU A 48 -2.10 -1.96 1.41
C GLU A 48 -3.35 -2.68 1.90
N MET A 49 -3.29 -3.21 3.09
CA MET A 49 -4.38 -3.93 3.75
C MET A 49 -4.70 -3.26 5.08
N VAL A 50 -5.95 -2.87 5.25
CA VAL A 50 -6.47 -2.29 6.48
C VAL A 50 -7.48 -3.24 7.10
N PHE A 51 -7.39 -3.44 8.40
CA PHE A 51 -8.22 -4.40 9.12
C PHE A 51 -8.49 -3.93 10.54
N HIS A 52 -9.56 -4.43 11.11
CA HIS A 52 -9.98 -4.21 12.49
C HIS A 52 -9.54 -5.36 13.40
N GLU A 53 -9.86 -5.24 14.69
CA GLU A 53 -9.63 -6.29 15.70
C GLU A 53 -8.15 -6.69 15.84
N GLY A 54 -7.24 -5.72 15.68
CA GLY A 54 -5.80 -5.94 15.85
C GLY A 54 -5.42 -6.49 17.23
N ASP A 55 -6.30 -6.36 18.21
CA ASP A 55 -6.22 -6.89 19.57
C ASP A 55 -6.64 -8.38 19.67
N SER A 56 -7.14 -8.99 18.59
CA SER A 56 -7.50 -10.40 18.59
C SER A 56 -6.34 -11.32 18.20
N LEU A 57 -6.24 -12.48 18.86
CA LEU A 57 -5.22 -13.48 18.54
C LEU A 57 -5.31 -13.95 17.08
N ALA A 58 -6.53 -14.18 16.58
CA ALA A 58 -6.75 -14.65 15.21
C ALA A 58 -6.21 -13.66 14.16
N VAL A 59 -6.40 -12.35 14.36
CA VAL A 59 -5.85 -11.31 13.47
C VAL A 59 -4.33 -11.31 13.53
N ARG A 60 -3.73 -11.42 14.73
CA ARG A 60 -2.27 -11.50 14.90
C ARG A 60 -1.67 -12.70 14.18
N GLU A 61 -2.30 -13.87 14.30
CA GLU A 61 -1.84 -15.08 13.59
C GLU A 61 -1.91 -14.90 12.06
N ARG A 62 -2.99 -14.31 11.55
CA ARG A 62 -3.11 -14.00 10.11
C ARG A 62 -2.03 -13.01 9.65
N ALA A 63 -1.82 -11.95 10.41
CA ALA A 63 -0.79 -10.96 10.11
C ALA A 63 0.61 -11.60 10.03
N TRP A 64 0.96 -12.49 10.95
CA TRP A 64 2.24 -13.20 10.90
C TRP A 64 2.37 -14.14 9.72
N LYS A 65 1.29 -14.79 9.28
CA LYS A 65 1.30 -15.60 8.04
C LYS A 65 1.57 -14.74 6.81
N VAL A 66 1.00 -13.53 6.75
CA VAL A 66 1.29 -12.57 5.67
C VAL A 66 2.75 -12.12 5.70
N VAL A 67 3.29 -11.83 6.89
CA VAL A 67 4.71 -11.49 7.06
C VAL A 67 5.62 -12.64 6.62
N ASP A 68 5.30 -13.87 7.01
CA ASP A 68 6.05 -15.07 6.62
C ASP A 68 6.01 -15.25 5.09
N LEU A 69 4.85 -15.07 4.45
CA LEU A 69 4.69 -15.14 2.98
C LEU A 69 5.49 -14.04 2.25
N PHE A 70 5.50 -12.81 2.78
CA PHE A 70 6.36 -11.75 2.24
C PHE A 70 7.85 -12.12 2.33
N CYS A 71 8.29 -12.60 3.49
CA CYS A 71 9.68 -13.01 3.70
C CYS A 71 10.10 -14.19 2.78
N GLU A 72 9.16 -15.09 2.48
CA GLU A 72 9.38 -16.20 1.54
C GLU A 72 9.49 -15.69 0.10
N ALA A 73 8.58 -14.82 -0.32
CA ALA A 73 8.56 -14.27 -1.68
C ALA A 73 9.80 -13.41 -2.00
N VAL A 74 10.28 -12.65 -1.04
CA VAL A 74 11.46 -11.76 -1.21
C VAL A 74 12.79 -12.49 -0.99
N GLY A 75 12.82 -13.43 -0.04
CA GLY A 75 14.05 -14.06 0.48
C GLY A 75 14.59 -13.33 1.72
N LYS A 76 14.69 -14.04 2.81
CA LYS A 76 15.14 -13.49 4.12
C LYS A 76 16.55 -12.88 4.07
N GLU A 77 17.39 -13.39 3.20
CA GLU A 77 18.76 -12.93 3.00
C GLU A 77 18.87 -11.53 2.39
N LYS A 78 17.78 -11.05 1.78
CA LYS A 78 17.71 -9.69 1.21
C LYS A 78 17.15 -8.67 2.18
N LEU A 79 16.57 -9.12 3.30
CA LEU A 79 15.81 -8.27 4.21
C LEU A 79 16.64 -7.83 5.42
N VAL A 80 16.44 -6.57 5.76
CA VAL A 80 16.88 -5.93 7.00
C VAL A 80 15.67 -5.75 7.90
N TYR A 81 15.78 -6.15 9.14
CA TYR A 81 14.77 -5.95 10.17
C TYR A 81 15.18 -4.77 11.06
N TRP A 82 14.28 -3.81 11.23
CA TRP A 82 14.48 -2.69 12.13
C TRP A 82 13.86 -2.97 13.49
N TYR A 83 14.68 -2.98 14.52
CA TYR A 83 14.28 -3.20 15.89
C TYR A 83 15.04 -2.27 16.84
N ASP A 84 14.35 -1.74 17.83
CA ASP A 84 14.92 -0.86 18.87
C ASP A 84 15.85 0.24 18.30
N GLY A 85 15.48 0.84 17.16
CA GLY A 85 16.28 1.85 16.47
C GLY A 85 17.52 1.32 15.74
N MET A 86 17.68 0.00 15.60
CA MET A 86 18.84 -0.61 14.95
C MET A 86 18.43 -1.50 13.78
N PRO A 87 18.89 -1.20 12.55
CA PRO A 87 18.71 -2.10 11.42
C PRO A 87 19.74 -3.24 11.46
N ALA A 88 19.30 -4.47 11.20
CA ALA A 88 20.16 -5.63 11.06
C ALA A 88 19.63 -6.60 10.02
N MET A 89 20.53 -7.28 9.30
CA MET A 89 20.12 -8.34 8.37
C MET A 89 19.21 -9.35 9.08
N LEU A 90 18.09 -9.67 8.45
CA LEU A 90 17.12 -10.61 9.02
C LEU A 90 17.70 -12.00 9.28
N THR A 91 18.73 -12.39 8.52
CA THR A 91 19.47 -13.65 8.72
C THR A 91 20.42 -13.65 9.93
N SER A 92 20.67 -12.49 10.54
CA SER A 92 21.52 -12.44 11.75
C SER A 92 20.82 -13.09 12.95
N ALA A 93 21.57 -13.79 13.78
CA ALA A 93 21.04 -14.45 14.98
C ALA A 93 20.30 -13.47 15.92
N MET A 94 20.80 -12.24 16.03
CA MET A 94 20.18 -11.20 16.87
C MET A 94 18.84 -10.76 16.31
N ALA A 95 18.75 -10.44 15.00
CA ALA A 95 17.50 -10.03 14.36
C ALA A 95 16.44 -11.14 14.43
N GLN A 96 16.84 -12.39 14.17
CA GLN A 96 15.93 -13.55 14.28
C GLN A 96 15.41 -13.72 15.70
N LYS A 97 16.29 -13.61 16.72
CA LYS A 97 15.89 -13.69 18.14
C LYS A 97 14.91 -12.58 18.50
N LYS A 98 15.18 -11.36 18.09
CA LYS A 98 14.31 -10.19 18.36
C LYS A 98 12.96 -10.32 17.66
N LEU A 99 12.94 -10.75 16.40
CA LEU A 99 11.70 -10.97 15.67
C LEU A 99 10.85 -12.10 16.27
N ALA A 100 11.49 -13.23 16.63
CA ALA A 100 10.81 -14.34 17.30
C ALA A 100 10.21 -13.91 18.65
N ALA A 101 10.95 -13.15 19.45
CA ALA A 101 10.46 -12.61 20.72
C ALA A 101 9.27 -11.63 20.51
N LYS A 102 9.33 -10.78 19.48
CA LYS A 102 8.24 -9.88 19.11
C LYS A 102 7.00 -10.67 18.66
N LYS A 103 7.18 -11.72 17.84
CA LYS A 103 6.11 -12.63 17.40
C LYS A 103 5.43 -13.27 18.61
N GLN A 104 6.22 -13.91 19.49
CA GLN A 104 5.70 -14.55 20.69
C GLN A 104 4.92 -13.56 21.58
N LYS A 105 5.52 -12.40 21.90
CA LYS A 105 4.87 -11.40 22.74
C LYS A 105 3.55 -10.90 22.16
N SER A 106 3.49 -10.73 20.83
CA SER A 106 2.26 -10.26 20.15
C SER A 106 1.15 -11.30 20.14
N LEU A 107 1.51 -12.60 20.18
CA LEU A 107 0.54 -13.70 20.25
C LEU A 107 0.10 -13.99 21.69
N ASP A 108 1.02 -13.89 22.66
CA ASP A 108 0.71 -14.11 24.08
C ASP A 108 -0.14 -12.99 24.69
N ASN A 109 0.03 -11.76 24.22
CA ASN A 109 -0.69 -10.59 24.73
C ASN A 109 -1.19 -9.69 23.59
N PRO A 110 -2.14 -10.15 22.77
CA PRO A 110 -2.61 -9.38 21.62
C PRO A 110 -3.30 -8.08 22.01
N LYS A 111 -3.96 -8.02 23.18
CA LYS A 111 -4.65 -6.82 23.67
C LYS A 111 -3.70 -5.76 24.21
N GLY A 112 -2.71 -6.15 24.98
CA GLY A 112 -1.81 -5.21 25.65
C GLY A 112 -0.51 -4.92 24.88
N TYR A 113 -0.35 -5.44 23.64
CA TYR A 113 0.89 -5.26 22.88
C TYR A 113 0.66 -4.73 21.48
N ALA A 114 1.00 -3.48 21.24
CA ALA A 114 1.04 -2.93 19.89
C ALA A 114 2.17 -3.58 19.08
N LEU A 115 1.85 -4.10 17.90
CA LEU A 115 2.82 -4.74 17.02
C LEU A 115 3.22 -3.79 15.89
N ILE A 116 4.37 -3.15 16.03
CA ILE A 116 4.89 -2.21 15.04
C ILE A 116 6.30 -2.64 14.66
N PHE A 117 6.56 -2.78 13.36
CA PHE A 117 7.90 -3.02 12.83
C PHE A 117 7.99 -2.78 11.34
N HIS A 118 9.23 -2.56 10.88
CA HIS A 118 9.59 -2.44 9.48
C HIS A 118 10.55 -3.54 9.08
N MET A 119 10.40 -4.02 7.86
CA MET A 119 11.40 -4.79 7.13
C MET A 119 11.59 -4.14 5.76
N ALA A 120 12.84 -4.04 5.33
CA ALA A 120 13.13 -3.56 3.99
C ALA A 120 14.42 -4.20 3.47
N SER A 121 14.61 -4.17 2.15
CA SER A 121 15.89 -4.59 1.56
C SER A 121 17.00 -3.58 1.86
N GLY A 122 18.22 -3.88 1.41
CA GLY A 122 19.36 -2.97 1.48
C GLY A 122 20.44 -3.39 2.45
N LYS A 123 21.35 -2.47 2.74
CA LYS A 123 22.45 -2.68 3.67
C LYS A 123 22.19 -1.92 4.97
N PRO A 124 22.27 -2.56 6.12
CA PRO A 124 21.96 -1.91 7.40
C PRO A 124 23.03 -0.92 7.89
N ASN A 125 24.15 -0.82 7.22
CA ASN A 125 25.26 0.07 7.60
C ASN A 125 25.64 1.02 6.45
N PRO A 126 25.76 2.33 6.71
CA PRO A 126 25.34 2.97 7.98
C PRO A 126 23.82 3.00 8.14
N PRO A 127 23.29 2.99 9.38
CA PRO A 127 21.85 3.01 9.64
C PRO A 127 21.11 4.15 8.93
N GLU A 128 21.63 5.35 8.99
CA GLU A 128 21.04 6.56 8.41
C GLU A 128 20.88 6.43 6.89
N ALA A 129 21.84 5.82 6.20
CA ALA A 129 21.75 5.60 4.77
C ALA A 129 20.65 4.58 4.42
N TRP A 130 20.40 3.59 5.29
CA TRP A 130 19.33 2.65 5.10
C TRP A 130 17.96 3.28 5.37
N GLU A 131 17.84 4.07 6.43
CA GLU A 131 16.60 4.75 6.84
C GLU A 131 16.17 5.82 5.84
N ASN A 132 17.14 6.58 5.30
CA ASN A 132 16.88 7.70 4.40
C ASN A 132 16.63 7.29 2.94
N ASN A 133 16.84 6.03 2.59
CA ASN A 133 16.68 5.56 1.23
C ASN A 133 15.38 4.76 1.03
N ALA A 134 14.74 4.97 -0.11
CA ALA A 134 13.65 4.13 -0.59
C ALA A 134 14.21 2.78 -1.04
N GLN A 135 13.97 1.76 -0.26
CA GLN A 135 14.44 0.41 -0.51
C GLN A 135 13.55 -0.31 -1.54
N ASP A 136 14.10 -1.32 -2.24
CA ASP A 136 13.39 -2.07 -3.27
C ASP A 136 12.21 -2.85 -2.71
N PHE A 137 12.43 -3.59 -1.61
CA PHE A 137 11.37 -4.33 -0.93
C PHE A 137 11.09 -3.69 0.42
N ARG A 138 9.82 -3.62 0.78
CA ARG A 138 9.42 -3.06 2.06
C ARG A 138 8.19 -3.76 2.60
N LEU A 139 8.18 -3.99 3.91
CA LEU A 139 7.01 -4.34 4.68
C LEU A 139 6.93 -3.43 5.90
N TYR A 140 5.79 -2.82 6.11
CA TYR A 140 5.45 -2.10 7.33
C TYR A 140 4.21 -2.73 7.95
N CYS A 141 4.36 -3.27 9.14
CA CYS A 141 3.28 -3.84 9.94
C CYS A 141 3.00 -2.91 11.11
N CYS A 142 1.75 -2.48 11.24
CA CYS A 142 1.27 -1.66 12.33
C CYS A 142 -0.07 -2.18 12.81
N ILE A 143 -0.08 -2.80 13.99
CA ILE A 143 -1.27 -3.40 14.57
C ILE A 143 -1.44 -2.85 15.97
N GLU A 144 -2.56 -2.18 16.18
CA GLU A 144 -2.91 -1.52 17.43
C GLU A 144 -3.23 -2.50 18.55
N ASN A 145 -3.20 -1.97 19.77
CA ASN A 145 -3.72 -2.58 20.98
C ASN A 145 -4.84 -1.73 21.57
N ASP A 146 -5.38 -2.13 22.72
CA ASP A 146 -6.47 -1.40 23.40
C ASP A 146 -6.09 0.02 23.88
N GLU A 147 -4.80 0.29 24.01
CA GLU A 147 -4.27 1.56 24.53
C GLU A 147 -3.91 2.58 23.44
N GLY A 148 -4.00 2.18 22.17
CA GLY A 148 -3.55 2.99 21.04
C GLY A 148 -2.08 2.75 20.67
N ILE A 149 -1.54 3.59 19.80
CA ILE A 149 -0.18 3.45 19.26
C ILE A 149 0.63 4.70 19.52
N TRP A 150 1.88 4.51 19.94
CA TRP A 150 2.90 5.53 19.88
C TRP A 150 3.61 5.49 18.54
N LEU A 151 3.34 6.48 17.69
CA LEU A 151 4.00 6.62 16.40
C LEU A 151 4.73 7.96 16.36
N HIS A 152 6.03 7.93 16.17
CA HIS A 152 6.84 9.12 15.99
C HIS A 152 6.61 10.18 17.09
N ASP A 153 6.69 9.79 18.36
CA ASP A 153 6.47 10.64 19.53
C ASP A 153 5.05 11.23 19.66
N ARG A 154 4.12 10.78 18.85
CA ARG A 154 2.70 11.09 18.98
C ARG A 154 1.95 9.86 19.49
N HIS A 155 1.23 10.06 20.58
CA HIS A 155 0.25 9.08 21.03
C HIS A 155 -0.99 9.20 20.16
N ILE A 156 -1.27 8.13 19.43
CA ILE A 156 -2.51 7.99 18.67
C ILE A 156 -3.43 7.20 19.60
N SER A 157 -4.31 7.90 20.29
CA SER A 157 -5.31 7.27 21.15
C SER A 157 -6.19 6.34 20.32
N PRO A 158 -6.68 5.24 20.91
CA PRO A 158 -7.72 4.46 20.28
C PRO A 158 -8.86 5.42 19.96
N GLY A 159 -9.16 5.56 18.68
CA GLY A 159 -10.13 6.53 18.21
C GLY A 159 -11.53 6.22 18.73
N ILE A 160 -12.46 7.13 18.50
CA ILE A 160 -13.88 6.87 18.67
C ILE A 160 -14.29 5.92 17.53
N GLY A 161 -14.03 4.63 17.71
CA GLY A 161 -14.28 3.59 16.72
C GLY A 161 -13.33 2.40 16.88
N PRO A 162 -13.48 1.33 16.10
CA PRO A 162 -12.55 0.21 16.13
C PRO A 162 -11.14 0.67 15.73
N ALA A 163 -10.16 0.28 16.52
CA ALA A 163 -8.75 0.55 16.23
C ALA A 163 -8.37 0.06 14.84
N MET A 164 -7.71 0.90 14.07
CA MET A 164 -7.31 0.58 12.71
C MET A 164 -5.90 0.03 12.67
N SER A 165 -5.76 -1.16 12.11
CA SER A 165 -4.50 -1.83 11.89
C SER A 165 -4.23 -1.96 10.40
N PHE A 166 -2.95 -1.97 10.02
CA PHE A 166 -2.59 -2.13 8.61
C PHE A 166 -1.28 -2.89 8.39
N ILE A 167 -1.17 -3.48 7.22
CA ILE A 167 0.07 -4.00 6.66
C ILE A 167 0.24 -3.37 5.28
N ARG A 168 1.40 -2.76 5.05
CA ARG A 168 1.81 -2.23 3.75
C ARG A 168 3.02 -2.99 3.26
N MET A 169 3.00 -3.35 2.00
CA MET A 169 4.12 -4.04 1.34
C MET A 169 4.42 -3.36 0.02
N ALA A 170 5.67 -3.47 -0.40
CA ALA A 170 6.12 -2.92 -1.65
C ALA A 170 7.16 -3.83 -2.30
N PHE A 171 7.10 -3.88 -3.63
CA PHE A 171 7.97 -4.67 -4.49
C PHE A 171 8.43 -3.79 -5.66
N PRO A 172 9.72 -3.82 -6.04
CA PRO A 172 10.21 -2.97 -7.11
C PRO A 172 9.66 -3.40 -8.46
N ALA A 173 9.49 -2.45 -9.37
CA ALA A 173 8.96 -2.71 -10.69
C ALA A 173 9.76 -3.76 -11.48
N TRP A 174 11.09 -3.73 -11.36
CA TRP A 174 11.96 -4.69 -12.03
C TRP A 174 11.72 -6.13 -11.55
N TRP A 175 11.45 -6.33 -10.27
CA TRP A 175 11.22 -7.67 -9.71
C TRP A 175 9.93 -8.29 -10.27
N ILE A 176 8.89 -7.49 -10.47
CA ILE A 176 7.61 -7.95 -11.01
C ILE A 176 7.75 -8.46 -12.44
N LEU A 177 8.62 -7.82 -13.23
CA LEU A 177 8.87 -8.20 -14.62
C LEU A 177 9.72 -9.46 -14.75
N ASP A 178 10.65 -9.64 -13.82
CA ASP A 178 11.65 -10.71 -13.89
C ASP A 178 11.18 -11.99 -13.17
N GLN A 179 9.97 -11.98 -12.59
CA GLN A 179 9.42 -13.15 -11.93
C GLN A 179 8.91 -14.19 -12.95
N PRO A 180 9.18 -15.48 -12.70
CA PRO A 180 8.55 -16.53 -13.48
C PRO A 180 7.02 -16.52 -13.25
N PRO A 181 6.23 -17.01 -14.21
CA PRO A 181 4.75 -16.93 -14.17
C PRO A 181 4.12 -17.49 -12.88
N GLU A 182 4.75 -18.48 -12.26
CA GLU A 182 4.30 -19.06 -10.98
C GLU A 182 4.43 -18.11 -9.79
N HIS A 183 5.28 -17.10 -9.88
CA HIS A 183 5.49 -16.06 -8.86
C HIS A 183 4.80 -14.73 -9.21
N ASN A 184 3.63 -14.82 -9.76
CA ASN A 184 2.83 -13.68 -10.19
C ASN A 184 2.43 -12.78 -9.00
N VAL A 185 2.73 -11.47 -9.10
CA VAL A 185 2.44 -10.51 -8.03
C VAL A 185 0.93 -10.35 -7.76
N GLY A 186 0.10 -10.53 -8.76
CA GLY A 186 -1.35 -10.54 -8.60
C GLY A 186 -1.80 -11.71 -7.73
N ARG A 187 -1.30 -12.92 -8.01
CA ARG A 187 -1.55 -14.12 -7.20
C ARG A 187 -1.01 -13.95 -5.77
N LEU A 188 0.19 -13.43 -5.61
CA LEU A 188 0.76 -13.15 -4.30
C LEU A 188 -0.11 -12.16 -3.52
N THR A 189 -0.58 -11.09 -4.17
CA THR A 189 -1.50 -10.11 -3.59
C THR A 189 -2.80 -10.80 -3.12
N THR A 190 -3.40 -11.61 -3.98
CA THR A 190 -4.64 -12.34 -3.68
C THR A 190 -4.45 -13.28 -2.49
N GLN A 191 -3.36 -14.05 -2.45
CA GLN A 191 -3.03 -14.93 -1.33
C GLN A 191 -2.86 -14.15 -0.01
N MET A 192 -2.20 -12.99 -0.04
CA MET A 192 -2.03 -12.16 1.14
C MET A 192 -3.37 -11.59 1.65
N VAL A 193 -4.23 -11.15 0.74
CA VAL A 193 -5.59 -10.66 1.08
C VAL A 193 -6.45 -11.79 1.63
N GLU A 194 -6.42 -12.98 1.02
CA GLU A 194 -7.16 -14.15 1.49
C GLU A 194 -6.70 -14.58 2.90
N LEU A 195 -5.39 -14.58 3.16
CA LEU A 195 -4.83 -14.86 4.48
C LEU A 195 -5.22 -13.81 5.51
N MET A 196 -5.12 -12.51 5.16
CA MET A 196 -5.34 -11.42 6.11
C MET A 196 -6.81 -11.18 6.40
N GLN A 197 -7.69 -11.37 5.40
CA GLN A 197 -9.12 -11.04 5.48
C GLN A 197 -9.33 -9.57 5.90
N PRO A 198 -8.82 -8.60 5.14
CA PRO A 198 -8.86 -7.20 5.54
C PRO A 198 -10.28 -6.62 5.48
N PHE A 199 -10.47 -5.47 6.13
CA PHE A 199 -11.67 -4.65 5.98
C PHE A 199 -11.73 -4.04 4.57
N TRP A 200 -10.58 -3.58 4.08
CA TRP A 200 -10.34 -3.27 2.68
C TRP A 200 -8.84 -3.43 2.34
N ALA A 201 -8.56 -3.65 1.08
CA ALA A 201 -7.20 -3.60 0.57
C ALA A 201 -7.16 -3.01 -0.83
N ILE A 202 -6.01 -2.44 -1.19
CA ILE A 202 -5.72 -2.01 -2.56
C ILE A 202 -4.34 -2.48 -2.96
N ALA A 203 -4.18 -2.76 -4.25
CA ALA A 203 -2.89 -3.10 -4.81
C ALA A 203 -2.74 -2.60 -6.25
N GLY A 204 -1.53 -2.21 -6.61
CA GLY A 204 -1.18 -1.69 -7.93
C GLY A 204 0.10 -0.87 -7.89
N TRP A 205 0.32 -0.09 -8.93
CA TRP A 205 1.47 0.79 -8.97
C TRP A 205 1.39 1.86 -7.90
N GLY A 206 2.49 2.10 -7.23
CA GLY A 206 2.59 3.08 -6.18
C GLY A 206 4.01 3.59 -5.98
N VAL A 207 4.15 4.49 -5.04
CA VAL A 207 5.42 5.08 -4.64
C VAL A 207 5.91 4.38 -3.38
N LEU A 208 7.16 3.94 -3.43
CA LEU A 208 7.90 3.40 -2.31
C LEU A 208 8.73 4.55 -1.72
N PRO A 209 8.32 5.13 -0.58
CA PRO A 209 9.12 6.16 0.07
C PRO A 209 10.32 5.57 0.81
N ALA A 210 11.21 6.42 1.30
CA ALA A 210 12.27 6.05 2.23
C ALA A 210 11.71 5.25 3.42
N VAL A 211 12.54 4.42 4.05
CA VAL A 211 12.12 3.59 5.20
C VAL A 211 11.58 4.48 6.32
N GLU A 212 12.31 5.52 6.67
CA GLU A 212 11.83 6.60 7.53
C GLU A 212 11.06 7.61 6.67
N GLU A 213 9.74 7.50 6.65
CA GLU A 213 8.88 8.32 5.77
C GLU A 213 8.98 9.83 6.02
N ARG A 214 9.46 10.26 7.20
CA ARG A 214 9.73 11.68 7.50
C ARG A 214 10.87 12.24 6.65
N ASN A 215 11.78 11.37 6.21
CA ASN A 215 13.00 11.74 5.52
C ASN A 215 12.83 11.78 3.99
N ILE A 216 11.61 12.01 3.51
CA ILE A 216 11.42 12.38 2.11
C ILE A 216 11.99 13.82 1.90
N GLY A 217 13.28 13.93 2.21
CA GLY A 217 14.10 15.14 2.19
C GLY A 217 14.16 15.86 3.54
N PRO A 218 15.33 16.41 3.90
CA PRO A 218 15.63 16.99 5.21
C PRO A 218 14.72 18.17 5.61
N ASP A 219 13.98 18.73 4.69
CA ASP A 219 13.04 19.83 4.91
C ASP A 219 11.62 19.48 4.43
N GLY A 220 11.27 18.20 4.28
CA GLY A 220 9.99 17.78 3.67
C GLY A 220 9.92 18.03 2.15
N LYS A 221 11.01 18.47 1.53
CA LYS A 221 11.05 18.83 0.09
C LYS A 221 10.95 17.65 -0.86
N GLY A 222 11.22 16.42 -0.40
CA GLY A 222 11.03 15.23 -1.22
C GLY A 222 9.57 15.02 -1.64
N GLN A 223 8.63 15.44 -0.80
CA GLN A 223 7.21 15.43 -1.14
C GLN A 223 6.88 16.46 -2.24
N GLN A 224 7.56 17.59 -2.26
CA GLN A 224 7.43 18.59 -3.35
C GLN A 224 7.92 18.04 -4.69
N VAL A 225 8.96 17.21 -4.66
CA VAL A 225 9.48 16.53 -5.86
C VAL A 225 8.50 15.45 -6.34
N LEU A 226 7.82 14.76 -5.45
CA LEU A 226 6.87 13.69 -5.75
C LEU A 226 5.56 14.24 -6.35
N TYR A 227 5.07 15.37 -5.87
CA TYR A 227 3.76 15.91 -6.23
C TYR A 227 3.52 16.05 -7.75
N PRO A 228 4.44 16.62 -8.56
CA PRO A 228 4.28 16.70 -10.02
C PRO A 228 4.12 15.32 -10.69
N TYR A 229 4.80 14.29 -10.17
CA TYR A 229 4.67 12.93 -10.69
C TYR A 229 3.31 12.33 -10.40
N LEU A 230 2.74 12.59 -9.22
CA LEU A 230 1.40 12.13 -8.86
C LEU A 230 0.30 12.82 -9.67
N GLN A 231 0.50 14.10 -10.03
CA GLN A 231 -0.40 14.80 -10.91
C GLN A 231 -0.33 14.25 -12.34
N ARG A 232 0.88 13.98 -12.83
CA ARG A 232 1.07 13.45 -14.17
C ARG A 232 0.63 11.99 -14.30
N PHE A 233 0.92 11.16 -13.32
CA PHE A 233 0.66 9.72 -13.33
C PHE A 233 -0.40 9.34 -12.28
N PRO A 234 -1.69 9.56 -12.55
CA PRO A 234 -2.74 9.36 -11.56
C PRO A 234 -2.87 7.90 -11.07
N GLY A 235 -2.39 6.92 -11.84
CA GLY A 235 -2.35 5.51 -11.44
C GLY A 235 -1.37 5.19 -10.32
N LEU A 236 -0.44 6.10 -9.98
CA LEU A 236 0.46 5.92 -8.85
C LEU A 236 -0.27 6.13 -7.53
N ASN A 237 -0.21 5.16 -6.66
CA ASN A 237 -0.66 5.28 -5.27
C ASN A 237 0.50 5.79 -4.41
N ALA A 238 0.27 6.83 -3.61
CA ALA A 238 1.30 7.46 -2.81
C ALA A 238 0.74 7.90 -1.45
N LEU A 239 0.31 6.94 -0.65
CA LEU A 239 -0.15 7.22 0.70
C LEU A 239 0.98 7.03 1.71
N GLY A 240 1.19 8.02 2.56
CA GLY A 240 2.03 7.89 3.76
C GLY A 240 1.30 7.09 4.85
N SER A 241 2.07 6.36 5.69
CA SER A 241 1.48 5.59 6.79
C SER A 241 0.70 6.45 7.78
N LEU A 242 1.07 7.72 7.96
CA LEU A 242 0.35 8.64 8.84
C LEU A 242 -1.08 8.94 8.40
N ALA A 243 -1.37 8.88 7.10
CA ALA A 243 -2.73 9.10 6.60
C ALA A 243 -3.68 7.95 6.99
N LEU A 244 -3.15 6.74 7.21
CA LEU A 244 -3.95 5.58 7.64
C LEU A 244 -4.45 5.67 9.09
N PHE A 245 -3.96 6.64 9.87
CA PHE A 245 -4.45 6.91 11.24
C PHE A 245 -5.57 7.95 11.28
N ASP A 246 -6.04 8.44 10.14
CA ASP A 246 -7.21 9.31 10.12
C ASP A 246 -8.47 8.50 10.41
N HIS A 247 -9.30 8.98 11.34
CA HIS A 247 -10.49 8.28 11.83
C HIS A 247 -11.51 7.92 10.77
N ASP A 248 -11.56 8.66 9.66
CA ASP A 248 -12.51 8.39 8.58
C ASP A 248 -12.19 7.08 7.84
N PHE A 249 -10.93 6.64 7.86
CA PHE A 249 -10.53 5.37 7.23
C PHE A 249 -10.92 4.13 8.03
N ASN A 250 -11.33 4.28 9.28
CA ASN A 250 -11.86 3.17 10.07
C ASN A 250 -13.15 2.57 9.48
N ASN A 251 -13.87 3.35 8.67
CA ASN A 251 -15.16 2.93 8.10
C ASN A 251 -15.25 3.15 6.58
N ALA A 252 -14.17 3.54 5.93
CA ALA A 252 -14.14 3.88 4.52
C ALA A 252 -12.77 3.57 3.89
N MET A 253 -12.76 3.38 2.57
CA MET A 253 -11.54 3.31 1.79
C MET A 253 -11.06 4.73 1.47
N TYR A 254 -9.75 4.98 1.49
CA TYR A 254 -9.25 6.29 1.08
C TYR A 254 -9.15 6.44 -0.45
N SER A 255 -8.86 5.36 -1.16
CA SER A 255 -8.65 5.38 -2.62
C SER A 255 -8.98 4.03 -3.23
N ILE A 256 -8.86 3.96 -4.53
CA ILE A 256 -8.84 2.74 -5.32
C ILE A 256 -7.46 2.56 -5.97
N ASN A 257 -7.15 1.35 -6.39
CA ASN A 257 -6.03 1.08 -7.27
C ASN A 257 -6.47 0.02 -8.30
N TRP A 258 -5.54 -0.50 -9.11
CA TRP A 258 -5.85 -1.53 -10.10
C TRP A 258 -6.62 -2.72 -9.50
N LEU A 259 -6.19 -3.21 -8.33
CA LEU A 259 -6.97 -4.15 -7.52
C LEU A 259 -7.51 -3.43 -6.30
N SER A 260 -8.79 -3.56 -6.06
CA SER A 260 -9.48 -3.06 -4.87
C SER A 260 -10.26 -4.21 -4.24
N PHE A 261 -9.99 -4.53 -2.98
CA PHE A 261 -10.63 -5.61 -2.24
C PHE A 261 -11.52 -5.00 -1.16
N VAL A 262 -12.79 -5.38 -1.17
CA VAL A 262 -13.83 -4.77 -0.35
C VAL A 262 -14.51 -5.86 0.46
N SER A 263 -14.49 -5.76 1.80
CA SER A 263 -15.17 -6.71 2.68
C SER A 263 -16.68 -6.62 2.59
N ASP A 264 -17.37 -7.68 3.02
CA ASP A 264 -18.83 -7.71 3.06
C ASP A 264 -19.42 -6.54 3.88
N ALA A 265 -18.76 -6.14 4.97
CA ALA A 265 -19.19 -5.00 5.78
C ALA A 265 -19.23 -3.66 5.01
N LEU A 266 -18.31 -3.47 4.06
CA LEU A 266 -18.33 -2.32 3.17
C LEU A 266 -19.29 -2.52 1.98
N LEU A 267 -19.38 -3.74 1.45
CA LEU A 267 -20.27 -4.08 0.34
C LEU A 267 -21.75 -3.86 0.70
N GLU A 268 -22.14 -4.09 1.95
CA GLU A 268 -23.49 -3.80 2.44
C GLU A 268 -23.88 -2.32 2.22
N LYS A 269 -22.93 -1.40 2.34
CA LYS A 269 -23.16 0.03 2.05
C LYS A 269 -23.38 0.32 0.54
N LEU A 270 -23.04 -0.64 -0.31
CA LEU A 270 -23.21 -0.58 -1.78
C LEU A 270 -24.42 -1.42 -2.26
N GLY A 271 -25.23 -1.95 -1.33
CA GLY A 271 -26.37 -2.80 -1.64
C GLY A 271 -26.06 -4.29 -1.65
N GLY A 272 -24.90 -4.69 -1.13
CA GLY A 272 -24.47 -6.07 -0.97
C GLY A 272 -23.61 -6.58 -2.15
N ARG A 273 -22.96 -7.72 -1.93
CA ARG A 273 -22.00 -8.35 -2.86
C ARG A 273 -22.60 -8.58 -4.26
N GLU A 274 -23.83 -9.10 -4.34
CA GLU A 274 -24.48 -9.40 -5.62
C GLU A 274 -24.85 -8.14 -6.41
N ALA A 275 -25.25 -7.05 -5.72
CA ALA A 275 -25.51 -5.78 -6.38
C ALA A 275 -24.24 -5.20 -7.01
N VAL A 276 -23.12 -5.28 -6.31
CA VAL A 276 -21.81 -4.84 -6.84
C VAL A 276 -21.36 -5.73 -8.00
N ARG A 277 -21.49 -7.07 -7.90
CA ARG A 277 -21.19 -7.99 -9.02
C ARG A 277 -21.96 -7.63 -10.26
N LYS A 278 -23.26 -7.39 -10.13
CA LYS A 278 -24.11 -7.01 -11.25
C LYS A 278 -23.63 -5.70 -11.91
N GLN A 279 -23.21 -4.71 -11.13
CA GLN A 279 -22.67 -3.47 -11.67
C GLN A 279 -21.33 -3.70 -12.38
N VAL A 280 -20.44 -4.53 -11.81
CA VAL A 280 -19.18 -4.91 -12.45
C VAL A 280 -19.42 -5.66 -13.77
N GLN A 281 -20.35 -6.62 -13.80
CA GLN A 281 -20.71 -7.37 -15.02
C GLN A 281 -21.28 -6.48 -16.13
N ALA A 282 -21.88 -5.34 -15.78
CA ALA A 282 -22.39 -4.37 -16.76
C ALA A 282 -21.27 -3.45 -17.31
N SER A 283 -20.11 -3.44 -16.71
CA SER A 283 -18.95 -2.65 -17.13
C SER A 283 -18.12 -3.44 -18.17
N GLN A 284 -17.62 -2.73 -19.16
CA GLN A 284 -16.64 -3.29 -20.11
C GLN A 284 -15.19 -3.19 -19.59
N TYR A 285 -14.98 -2.54 -18.47
CA TYR A 285 -13.65 -2.24 -17.92
C TYR A 285 -13.36 -2.97 -16.61
N LEU A 286 -14.39 -3.45 -15.92
CA LEU A 286 -14.22 -4.03 -14.60
C LEU A 286 -14.41 -5.54 -14.62
N SER A 287 -13.67 -6.22 -13.77
CA SER A 287 -13.93 -7.63 -13.42
C SER A 287 -13.92 -7.79 -11.89
N ALA A 288 -14.59 -8.83 -11.39
CA ALA A 288 -14.65 -9.11 -9.97
C ALA A 288 -14.58 -10.60 -9.68
N GLY A 289 -13.95 -10.96 -8.56
CA GLY A 289 -13.85 -12.32 -8.06
C GLY A 289 -13.83 -12.35 -6.53
N ASP A 290 -14.15 -13.50 -5.94
CA ASP A 290 -14.11 -13.68 -4.50
C ASP A 290 -12.69 -13.94 -4.01
N VAL A 291 -12.29 -13.25 -2.92
CA VAL A 291 -11.00 -13.42 -2.27
C VAL A 291 -11.22 -13.40 -0.75
N GLY A 292 -11.32 -14.56 -0.16
CA GLY A 292 -11.62 -14.70 1.26
C GLY A 292 -12.94 -14.01 1.63
N ASN A 293 -12.91 -13.09 2.57
CA ASN A 293 -14.07 -12.27 2.99
C ASN A 293 -14.32 -11.06 2.09
N CYS A 294 -13.50 -10.84 1.07
CA CYS A 294 -13.59 -9.68 0.19
C CYS A 294 -14.16 -10.05 -1.20
N LEU A 295 -14.77 -9.07 -1.84
CA LEU A 295 -14.91 -9.03 -3.29
C LEU A 295 -13.73 -8.24 -3.84
N GLY A 296 -12.88 -8.88 -4.65
CA GLY A 296 -11.84 -8.21 -5.39
C GLY A 296 -12.42 -7.61 -6.68
N ILE A 297 -12.10 -6.36 -6.95
CA ILE A 297 -12.49 -5.61 -8.15
C ILE A 297 -11.22 -5.20 -8.88
N ARG A 298 -11.11 -5.58 -10.16
CA ARG A 298 -9.99 -5.23 -11.02
C ARG A 298 -10.42 -4.16 -12.01
N ALA A 299 -9.63 -3.09 -12.10
CA ALA A 299 -9.85 -1.97 -13.00
C ALA A 299 -9.01 -2.09 -14.28
N GLY A 300 -9.58 -2.72 -15.31
CA GLY A 300 -8.90 -3.00 -16.57
C GLY A 300 -8.03 -4.25 -16.54
N ASP A 301 -7.54 -4.66 -17.71
CA ASP A 301 -6.71 -5.85 -17.84
C ASP A 301 -5.28 -5.63 -17.32
N PHE A 302 -4.79 -4.40 -17.37
CA PHE A 302 -3.45 -4.00 -16.95
C PHE A 302 -3.48 -2.83 -15.97
N PRO A 303 -2.57 -2.77 -14.99
CA PRO A 303 -2.42 -1.62 -14.10
C PRO A 303 -1.79 -0.45 -14.85
N GLY A 304 -2.62 0.45 -15.36
CA GLY A 304 -2.17 1.66 -16.04
C GLY A 304 -1.62 2.71 -15.08
N LEU A 305 -0.68 3.52 -15.55
CA LEU A 305 -0.25 4.74 -14.84
C LEU A 305 -1.09 5.97 -15.23
N GLY A 306 -1.60 5.98 -16.46
CA GLY A 306 -2.01 7.21 -17.12
C GLY A 306 -0.78 8.09 -17.46
N ASP A 307 -0.97 9.14 -18.23
CA ASP A 307 0.01 10.22 -18.43
C ASP A 307 -0.79 11.47 -18.83
N MET A 308 -1.07 12.32 -17.87
CA MET A 308 -1.93 13.51 -18.08
C MET A 308 -1.31 14.49 -19.07
N ASP A 309 0.02 14.57 -19.13
CA ASP A 309 0.73 15.42 -20.12
C ASP A 309 0.52 14.93 -21.56
N LYS A 310 0.18 13.65 -21.73
CA LYS A 310 -0.10 13.04 -23.03
C LYS A 310 -1.60 12.81 -23.27
N GLY A 311 -2.46 13.21 -22.34
CA GLY A 311 -3.90 12.95 -22.41
C GLY A 311 -4.28 11.46 -22.26
N LEU A 312 -3.41 10.63 -21.70
CA LEU A 312 -3.67 9.21 -21.43
C LEU A 312 -4.41 9.05 -20.10
N THR A 313 -5.72 8.92 -20.18
CA THR A 313 -6.60 8.74 -19.01
C THR A 313 -6.71 7.26 -18.60
N LEU A 314 -7.37 7.01 -17.47
CA LEU A 314 -7.59 5.68 -16.89
C LEU A 314 -9.10 5.42 -16.71
N PRO A 315 -9.86 5.18 -17.79
CA PRO A 315 -11.32 5.03 -17.72
C PRO A 315 -11.76 3.86 -16.81
N ALA A 316 -11.01 2.76 -16.78
CA ALA A 316 -11.28 1.65 -15.89
C ALA A 316 -11.18 2.03 -14.40
N PHE A 317 -10.20 2.86 -14.04
CA PHE A 317 -10.08 3.40 -12.68
C PHE A 317 -11.22 4.39 -12.38
N GLY A 318 -11.63 5.19 -13.36
CA GLY A 318 -12.80 6.07 -13.23
C GLY A 318 -14.08 5.30 -12.93
N GLU A 319 -14.33 4.18 -13.62
CA GLU A 319 -15.47 3.31 -13.32
C GLU A 319 -15.39 2.67 -11.94
N ALA A 320 -14.24 2.14 -11.54
CA ALA A 320 -14.04 1.61 -10.21
C ALA A 320 -14.24 2.69 -9.13
N ALA A 321 -13.74 3.90 -9.37
CA ALA A 321 -13.92 5.03 -8.46
C ALA A 321 -15.38 5.43 -8.29
N ARG A 322 -16.17 5.45 -9.38
CA ARG A 322 -17.61 5.71 -9.33
C ARG A 322 -18.37 4.63 -8.58
N LEU A 323 -18.08 3.35 -8.85
CA LEU A 323 -18.67 2.20 -8.18
C LEU A 323 -18.45 2.26 -6.67
N LEU A 324 -17.22 2.54 -6.24
CA LEU A 324 -16.81 2.53 -4.84
C LEU A 324 -16.97 3.89 -4.14
N LYS A 325 -17.45 4.94 -4.84
CA LYS A 325 -17.60 6.29 -4.29
C LYS A 325 -18.36 6.36 -2.95
N PRO A 326 -19.47 5.61 -2.75
CA PRO A 326 -20.22 5.69 -1.48
C PRO A 326 -19.44 5.21 -0.26
N ILE A 327 -18.41 4.37 -0.45
CA ILE A 327 -17.58 3.82 0.63
C ILE A 327 -16.19 4.46 0.70
N ARG A 328 -15.89 5.47 -0.13
CA ARG A 328 -14.65 6.23 -0.02
C ARG A 328 -14.75 7.28 1.08
N ALA A 329 -13.64 7.49 1.78
CA ALA A 329 -13.51 8.51 2.80
C ALA A 329 -13.82 9.90 2.24
N LYS A 330 -14.49 10.72 3.04
CA LYS A 330 -14.89 12.09 2.68
C LYS A 330 -14.01 13.13 3.36
N SER A 331 -13.27 12.74 4.39
CA SER A 331 -12.43 13.65 5.12
C SER A 331 -11.17 14.02 4.34
N ARG A 332 -10.65 15.15 4.70
CA ARG A 332 -9.41 15.70 4.18
C ARG A 332 -8.23 14.93 4.76
N LEU A 333 -7.34 14.47 3.88
CA LEU A 333 -6.10 13.85 4.31
C LEU A 333 -5.13 14.89 4.86
N ASN A 334 -4.88 14.87 6.13
CA ASN A 334 -3.79 15.65 6.71
C ASN A 334 -2.46 14.91 6.49
N ASN A 335 -1.43 15.61 5.99
CA ASN A 335 -0.05 15.11 5.83
C ASN A 335 0.16 14.00 4.78
N PHE A 336 -0.66 13.96 3.75
CA PHE A 336 -0.59 12.93 2.71
C PHE A 336 0.50 13.18 1.67
N ILE A 337 0.49 14.38 1.10
CA ILE A 337 1.48 14.87 0.15
C ILE A 337 2.04 16.15 0.76
N GLY A 338 3.35 16.36 0.68
CA GLY A 338 3.92 17.62 1.16
C GLY A 338 3.35 18.84 0.45
N PRO A 339 3.57 20.02 1.00
CA PRO A 339 3.05 21.24 0.44
C PRO A 339 3.42 21.37 -1.04
N PRO A 340 2.57 21.99 -1.87
CA PRO A 340 2.88 22.24 -3.27
C PRO A 340 4.20 22.99 -3.42
N PRO A 341 4.88 22.87 -4.58
CA PRO A 341 6.21 23.47 -4.82
C PRO A 341 6.29 25.00 -4.65
N SER A 342 5.16 25.67 -4.58
CA SER A 342 5.04 27.13 -4.44
C SER A 342 5.65 27.72 -3.16
N GLY A 343 6.10 26.87 -2.24
CA GLY A 343 6.69 27.35 -0.97
C GLY A 343 5.71 28.09 -0.07
N SER A 344 4.43 28.10 -0.41
CA SER A 344 3.41 28.68 0.43
C SER A 344 3.17 27.70 1.60
N ASN A 345 3.32 28.20 2.83
CA ASN A 345 2.74 27.58 4.02
C ASN A 345 1.20 27.68 4.01
N ASP A 346 0.60 27.75 2.83
CA ASP A 346 -0.83 27.87 2.63
C ASP A 346 -1.45 26.48 2.82
N GLU A 347 -1.96 26.28 4.02
CA GLU A 347 -2.64 25.05 4.42
C GLU A 347 -3.84 24.74 3.51
N ASP A 348 -4.50 25.77 2.98
CA ASP A 348 -5.62 25.63 2.06
C ASP A 348 -5.18 25.10 0.69
N ALA A 349 -4.06 25.58 0.15
CA ALA A 349 -3.52 25.10 -1.12
C ALA A 349 -3.07 23.64 -1.01
N TRP A 350 -2.47 23.27 0.13
CA TRP A 350 -2.08 21.89 0.38
C TRP A 350 -3.29 20.97 0.52
N GLN A 351 -4.31 21.42 1.23
CA GLN A 351 -5.53 20.67 1.40
C GLN A 351 -6.25 20.44 0.04
N LEU A 352 -6.28 21.47 -0.82
CA LEU A 352 -6.83 21.34 -2.18
C LEU A 352 -6.06 20.30 -3.01
N ALA A 353 -4.72 20.24 -2.87
CA ALA A 353 -3.90 19.25 -3.55
C ALA A 353 -4.21 17.82 -3.06
N CYS A 354 -4.39 17.62 -1.76
CA CYS A 354 -4.80 16.34 -1.18
C CYS A 354 -6.19 15.94 -1.68
N ASP A 355 -7.15 16.85 -1.67
CA ASP A 355 -8.51 16.62 -2.17
C ASP A 355 -8.51 16.26 -3.67
N ALA A 356 -7.72 16.96 -4.48
CA ALA A 356 -7.56 16.67 -5.90
C ALA A 356 -6.99 15.28 -6.13
N TYR A 357 -5.96 14.88 -5.36
CA TYR A 357 -5.40 13.55 -5.46
C TYR A 357 -6.41 12.46 -5.06
N MET A 358 -7.16 12.65 -3.99
CA MET A 358 -8.18 11.69 -3.56
C MET A 358 -9.27 11.47 -4.60
N ARG A 359 -9.59 12.52 -5.36
CA ARG A 359 -10.63 12.53 -6.41
C ARG A 359 -10.08 12.33 -7.82
N ARG A 360 -8.79 12.04 -7.97
CA ARG A 360 -8.08 12.01 -9.27
C ARG A 360 -8.72 11.11 -10.34
N PHE A 361 -9.57 10.17 -9.93
CA PHE A 361 -10.30 9.30 -10.85
C PHE A 361 -11.79 9.67 -11.02
N ASP A 362 -12.29 10.69 -10.34
CA ASP A 362 -13.71 11.05 -10.38
C ASP A 362 -14.11 11.75 -11.69
N GLU A 363 -13.13 12.24 -12.45
CA GLU A 363 -13.31 12.96 -13.71
C GLU A 363 -12.99 12.11 -14.96
N PHE A 364 -12.66 10.83 -14.82
CA PHE A 364 -12.34 9.90 -15.91
C PHE A 364 -13.55 9.13 -16.42
#